data_875a308fb096216f57842097da159ed2
#
_entry.id   875a308fb096216f57842097da159ed2
#
_cell.length_a   1.000
_cell.length_b   1.000
_cell.length_c   1.000
_cell.angle_alpha   90.00
_cell.angle_beta   90.00
_cell.angle_gamma   90.00
#
_symmetry.space_group_name_H-M   'P 1'
#
loop_
_entity.id
_entity.type
_entity.pdbx_description
1 polymer ?
#
loop_
_entity_poly.entity_id
_entity_poly.type
_entity_poly.pdbx_seq_one_letter_code
_entity_poly.pdbx_strand_id
1 'polypeptide(L)'
;MCTLWRVMLNSRLWNQDKYEQDFASRPELRRFAQSKGKCRMVSCPQKGDTVFFVLKGKIVMRGIVESNGFENGTAHQEHSCNDGTIRPHAIPTEFVWIRIEEVGLSENIRHTGQRTWAKMPV
;
A
#
# COMPACT_ATOMS: atom_id res chain seq x y z
N MET A 1 -0.61 20.43 -5.48
CA MET A 1 0.25 19.87 -4.42
C MET A 1 -0.13 18.43 -4.16
N CYS A 2 0.87 17.57 -4.03
CA CYS A 2 0.64 16.17 -3.71
C CYS A 2 0.43 15.99 -2.21
N THR A 3 -0.50 15.11 -1.87
CA THR A 3 -0.75 14.74 -0.48
C THR A 3 0.13 13.56 -0.11
N LEU A 4 0.58 13.52 1.13
CA LEU A 4 1.26 12.37 1.70
C LEU A 4 0.24 11.52 2.45
N TRP A 5 0.20 10.24 2.12
CA TRP A 5 -0.70 9.28 2.72
C TRP A 5 0.08 8.21 3.47
N ARG A 6 -0.57 7.65 4.45
CA ARG A 6 -0.10 6.49 5.17
C ARG A 6 -1.13 5.37 5.01
N VAL A 7 -0.64 4.18 4.69
CA VAL A 7 -1.46 2.97 4.59
C VAL A 7 -0.89 1.91 5.51
N MET A 8 -1.77 1.28 6.28
CA MET A 8 -1.39 0.19 7.18
C MET A 8 -1.46 -1.14 6.45
N LEU A 9 -0.36 -1.88 6.45
CA LEU A 9 -0.34 -3.26 5.96
C LEU A 9 -0.82 -4.19 7.07
N ASN A 10 -1.52 -5.25 6.67
CA ASN A 10 -1.98 -6.25 7.62
C ASN A 10 -0.85 -7.22 7.96
N SER A 11 -0.27 -7.08 9.16
CA SER A 11 0.86 -7.89 9.59
C SER A 11 0.56 -9.38 9.73
N ARG A 12 -0.72 -9.76 9.78
CA ARG A 12 -1.12 -11.16 9.86
C ARG A 12 -1.11 -11.85 8.49
N LEU A 13 -1.24 -11.08 7.43
CA LEU A 13 -1.39 -11.61 6.07
C LEU A 13 -0.21 -11.29 5.18
N TRP A 14 0.44 -10.15 5.38
CA TRP A 14 1.47 -9.61 4.51
C TRP A 14 2.86 -10.02 4.97
N ASN A 15 3.70 -10.45 4.02
CA ASN A 15 5.11 -10.80 4.26
C ASN A 15 6.02 -9.81 3.54
N GLN A 16 6.49 -8.81 4.26
CA GLN A 16 7.35 -7.77 3.69
C GLN A 16 8.70 -8.30 3.25
N ASP A 17 9.29 -9.22 4.01
CA ASP A 17 10.59 -9.79 3.66
C ASP A 17 10.53 -10.54 2.33
N LYS A 18 9.50 -11.35 2.15
CA LYS A 18 9.29 -12.07 0.90
C LYS A 18 9.05 -11.10 -0.27
N TYR A 19 8.27 -10.06 -0.04
CA TYR A 19 8.01 -9.04 -1.05
C TYR A 19 9.31 -8.37 -1.49
N GLU A 20 10.16 -7.99 -0.56
CA GLU A 20 11.45 -7.35 -0.87
C GLU A 20 12.41 -8.28 -1.58
N GLN A 21 12.44 -9.57 -1.21
CA GLN A 21 13.28 -10.56 -1.88
C GLN A 21 12.95 -10.69 -3.37
N ASP A 22 11.68 -10.63 -3.72
CA ASP A 22 11.24 -10.86 -5.09
C ASP A 22 11.01 -9.57 -5.90
N PHE A 23 11.09 -8.43 -5.24
CA PHE A 23 10.73 -7.14 -5.84
C PHE A 23 11.53 -6.83 -7.10
N ALA A 24 12.85 -7.07 -7.08
CA ALA A 24 13.72 -6.74 -8.20
C ALA A 24 13.51 -7.66 -9.41
N SER A 25 13.17 -8.93 -9.15
CA SER A 25 13.06 -9.96 -10.20
C SER A 25 11.65 -10.10 -10.76
N ARG A 26 10.64 -9.53 -10.09
CA ARG A 26 9.23 -9.68 -10.48
C ARG A 26 8.60 -8.30 -10.66
N PRO A 27 8.62 -7.74 -11.89
CA PRO A 27 8.07 -6.41 -12.15
C PRO A 27 6.60 -6.25 -11.77
N GLU A 28 5.82 -7.32 -11.81
CA GLU A 28 4.41 -7.29 -11.44
C GLU A 28 4.17 -6.91 -9.98
N LEU A 29 5.17 -7.09 -9.11
CA LEU A 29 5.08 -6.68 -7.71
C LEU A 29 5.17 -5.16 -7.52
N ARG A 30 5.59 -4.43 -8.55
CA ARG A 30 5.73 -2.97 -8.46
C ARG A 30 4.40 -2.24 -8.51
N ARG A 31 3.33 -2.91 -8.93
CA ARG A 31 1.98 -2.34 -8.87
C ARG A 31 1.24 -2.97 -7.69
N PHE A 32 0.73 -2.11 -6.85
CA PHE A 32 0.03 -2.50 -5.65
C PHE A 32 -1.36 -1.90 -5.65
N ALA A 33 -2.39 -2.73 -5.52
CA ALA A 33 -3.76 -2.26 -5.39
C ALA A 33 -4.13 -2.19 -3.91
N GLN A 34 -4.51 -1.00 -3.46
CA GLN A 34 -4.91 -0.78 -2.09
C GLN A 34 -6.39 -0.41 -2.02
N SER A 35 -7.16 -1.19 -1.28
CA SER A 35 -8.58 -0.94 -1.10
C SER A 35 -8.82 0.30 -0.23
N LYS A 36 -9.96 0.94 -0.42
CA LYS A 36 -10.42 2.04 0.41
C LYS A 36 -10.62 1.61 1.86
N GLY A 37 -11.00 0.36 2.08
CA GLY A 37 -11.32 -0.14 3.40
C GLY A 37 -12.59 0.48 3.94
N LYS A 38 -12.71 0.49 5.27
CA LYS A 38 -13.88 1.02 5.97
C LYS A 38 -13.73 2.47 6.40
N CYS A 39 -12.64 3.12 6.00
CA CYS A 39 -12.39 4.49 6.42
C CYS A 39 -13.23 5.48 5.66
N ARG A 40 -13.88 6.38 6.38
CA ARG A 40 -14.48 7.57 5.78
C ARG A 40 -13.36 8.56 5.53
N MET A 41 -13.15 8.92 4.28
CA MET A 41 -12.16 9.90 3.93
C MET A 41 -12.81 11.17 3.43
N VAL A 42 -12.32 12.30 3.92
CA VAL A 42 -12.78 13.61 3.48
C VAL A 42 -12.31 13.89 2.05
N SER A 43 -11.16 13.32 1.69
CA SER A 43 -10.61 13.45 0.35
C SER A 43 -10.03 12.10 -0.10
N CYS A 44 -10.02 11.87 -1.40
CA CYS A 44 -9.49 10.65 -1.99
C CYS A 44 -8.02 10.82 -2.37
N PRO A 45 -7.23 9.74 -2.35
CA PRO A 45 -5.90 9.77 -2.97
C PRO A 45 -6.02 10.12 -4.45
N GLN A 46 -5.11 10.96 -4.93
CA GLN A 46 -5.08 11.41 -6.31
C GLN A 46 -3.76 11.00 -6.97
N LYS A 47 -3.80 10.92 -8.29
CA LYS A 47 -2.60 10.61 -9.07
C LYS A 47 -1.46 11.55 -8.70
N GLY A 48 -0.30 10.95 -8.43
CA GLY A 48 0.89 11.69 -8.01
C GLY A 48 1.08 11.82 -6.52
N ASP A 49 0.07 11.46 -5.71
CA ASP A 49 0.21 11.47 -4.25
C ASP A 49 1.20 10.38 -3.81
N THR A 50 1.91 10.65 -2.74
CA THR A 50 2.86 9.70 -2.16
C THR A 50 2.17 8.87 -1.08
N VAL A 51 2.45 7.58 -1.06
CA VAL A 51 1.93 6.65 -0.05
C VAL A 51 3.09 5.99 0.67
N PHE A 52 3.08 6.08 2.00
CA PHE A 52 3.99 5.35 2.86
C PHE A 52 3.24 4.16 3.48
N PHE A 53 3.81 2.98 3.32
CA PHE A 53 3.23 1.76 3.87
C PHE A 53 3.86 1.46 5.21
N VAL A 54 3.00 1.22 6.20
CA VAL A 54 3.41 1.01 7.59
C VAL A 54 3.15 -0.43 7.98
N LEU A 55 4.15 -1.06 8.58
CA LEU A 55 4.06 -2.41 9.11
C LEU A 55 4.67 -2.43 10.50
N LYS A 56 3.89 -2.81 11.50
CA LYS A 56 4.35 -2.91 12.90
C LYS A 56 5.07 -1.65 13.39
N GLY A 57 4.47 -0.49 13.11
CA GLY A 57 5.01 0.79 13.59
C GLY A 57 6.19 1.34 12.81
N LYS A 58 6.51 0.75 11.66
CA LYS A 58 7.60 1.23 10.79
C LYS A 58 7.12 1.46 9.38
N ILE A 59 7.61 2.53 8.76
CA ILE A 59 7.47 2.73 7.32
C ILE A 59 8.44 1.77 6.65
N VAL A 60 7.90 0.89 5.80
CA VAL A 60 8.70 -0.16 5.14
C VAL A 60 8.84 0.02 3.65
N MET A 61 7.94 0.77 3.02
CA MET A 61 8.04 1.06 1.59
C MET A 61 7.25 2.32 1.23
N ARG A 62 7.53 2.85 0.04
CA ARG A 62 6.93 4.07 -0.48
C ARG A 62 6.48 3.86 -1.92
N GLY A 63 5.34 4.43 -2.26
CA GLY A 63 4.81 4.39 -3.61
C GLY A 63 4.16 5.69 -4.03
N ILE A 64 3.78 5.73 -5.31
CA ILE A 64 3.10 6.87 -5.92
C ILE A 64 1.76 6.39 -6.46
N VAL A 65 0.69 7.12 -6.14
CA VAL A 65 -0.65 6.80 -6.61
C VAL A 65 -0.73 7.02 -8.12
N GLU A 66 -1.24 6.03 -8.84
CA GLU A 66 -1.45 6.08 -10.28
C GLU A 66 -2.90 6.39 -10.66
N SER A 67 -3.84 6.10 -9.78
CA SER A 67 -5.27 6.32 -10.03
C SER A 67 -5.71 7.73 -9.65
N ASN A 68 -6.67 8.29 -10.37
CA ASN A 68 -7.31 9.54 -10.00
C ASN A 68 -8.50 9.27 -9.09
N GLY A 69 -8.22 9.07 -7.79
CA GLY A 69 -9.24 8.67 -6.84
C GLY A 69 -9.49 7.17 -6.87
N PHE A 70 -10.48 6.73 -6.12
CA PHE A 70 -10.80 5.31 -6.05
C PHE A 70 -11.51 4.85 -7.33
N GLU A 71 -11.03 3.73 -7.86
CA GLU A 71 -11.64 3.06 -8.99
C GLU A 71 -12.61 1.99 -8.49
N ASN A 72 -13.68 1.76 -9.24
CA ASN A 72 -14.64 0.70 -8.95
C ASN A 72 -14.31 -0.53 -9.77
N GLY A 73 -14.45 -1.70 -9.17
CA GLY A 73 -14.24 -2.95 -9.85
C GLY A 73 -13.39 -3.90 -9.04
N THR A 74 -12.70 -4.81 -9.71
CA THR A 74 -11.82 -5.78 -9.07
C THR A 74 -10.41 -5.60 -9.60
N ALA A 75 -9.47 -5.35 -8.70
CA ALA A 75 -8.04 -5.30 -9.04
C ALA A 75 -7.41 -6.66 -8.74
N HIS A 76 -6.65 -7.18 -9.70
CA HIS A 76 -5.89 -8.42 -9.52
C HIS A 76 -4.42 -8.08 -9.30
N GLN A 77 -3.85 -8.60 -8.24
CA GLN A 77 -2.44 -8.39 -7.92
C GLN A 77 -1.81 -9.64 -7.31
N GLU A 78 -0.50 -9.64 -7.28
CA GLU A 78 0.27 -10.67 -6.59
C GLU A 78 0.45 -10.25 -5.14
N HIS A 79 0.05 -11.10 -4.20
CA HIS A 79 0.13 -10.82 -2.77
C HIS A 79 1.22 -11.65 -2.11
N SER A 80 2.08 -11.00 -1.35
CA SER A 80 3.12 -11.66 -0.57
C SER A 80 2.52 -12.15 0.74
N CYS A 81 2.42 -13.45 0.90
CA CYS A 81 1.70 -14.10 2.00
C CYS A 81 2.64 -14.52 3.13
N ASN A 82 2.07 -14.59 4.34
CA ASN A 82 2.85 -14.97 5.52
C ASN A 82 3.35 -16.42 5.50
N ASP A 83 2.83 -17.26 4.63
CA ASP A 83 3.36 -18.60 4.44
C ASP A 83 4.61 -18.64 3.55
N GLY A 84 5.11 -17.49 3.13
CA GLY A 84 6.30 -17.37 2.29
C GLY A 84 6.04 -17.53 0.80
N THR A 85 4.77 -17.55 0.39
CA THR A 85 4.40 -17.65 -1.03
C THR A 85 3.91 -16.31 -1.57
N ILE A 86 3.95 -16.19 -2.90
CA ILE A 86 3.30 -15.10 -3.60
C ILE A 86 2.14 -15.71 -4.37
N ARG A 87 0.93 -15.19 -4.15
CA ARG A 87 -0.30 -15.73 -4.73
C ARG A 87 -1.14 -14.65 -5.38
N PRO A 88 -1.90 -14.97 -6.43
CA PRO A 88 -2.89 -14.05 -6.97
C PRO A 88 -3.89 -13.65 -5.89
N HIS A 89 -4.21 -12.36 -5.86
CA HIS A 89 -5.14 -11.81 -4.88
C HIS A 89 -6.03 -10.79 -5.57
N ALA A 90 -7.32 -10.84 -5.28
CA ALA A 90 -8.29 -9.91 -5.84
C ALA A 90 -8.70 -8.89 -4.79
N ILE A 91 -8.63 -7.61 -5.16
CA ILE A 91 -9.15 -6.53 -4.34
C ILE A 91 -10.46 -6.09 -4.98
N PRO A 92 -11.61 -6.48 -4.40
CA PRO A 92 -12.91 -6.08 -4.94
C PRO A 92 -13.28 -4.68 -4.48
N THR A 93 -14.18 -4.07 -5.19
CA THR A 93 -14.79 -2.78 -4.90
C THR A 93 -13.88 -1.58 -5.15
N GLU A 94 -13.82 -0.62 -4.25
CA GLU A 94 -13.08 0.61 -4.45
C GLU A 94 -11.60 0.45 -4.06
N PHE A 95 -10.71 0.82 -4.99
CA PHE A 95 -9.26 0.68 -4.79
C PHE A 95 -8.51 1.75 -5.57
N VAL A 96 -7.24 1.96 -5.23
CA VAL A 96 -6.30 2.72 -6.04
C VAL A 96 -5.11 1.86 -6.40
N TRP A 97 -4.56 2.10 -7.60
CA TRP A 97 -3.28 1.55 -7.99
C TRP A 97 -2.15 2.43 -7.49
N ILE A 98 -1.13 1.79 -6.94
CA ILE A 98 0.06 2.45 -6.42
C ILE A 98 1.28 1.80 -7.05
N ARG A 99 2.17 2.63 -7.61
CA ARG A 99 3.45 2.14 -8.11
C ARG A 99 4.45 2.22 -6.98
N ILE A 100 5.02 1.08 -6.59
CA ILE A 100 6.00 1.02 -5.51
C ILE A 100 7.33 1.52 -6.05
N GLU A 101 7.87 2.56 -5.41
CA GLU A 101 9.11 3.22 -5.82
C GLU A 101 10.30 2.78 -4.98
N GLU A 102 10.07 2.45 -3.72
CA GLU A 102 11.16 2.18 -2.80
C GLU A 102 10.73 1.16 -1.75
N VAL A 103 11.57 0.15 -1.55
CA VAL A 103 11.40 -0.88 -0.51
C VAL A 103 12.61 -0.87 0.42
N GLY A 104 12.55 -1.64 1.49
CA GLY A 104 13.67 -1.73 2.42
C GLY A 104 13.79 -0.55 3.37
N LEU A 105 12.74 0.23 3.51
CA LEU A 105 12.71 1.31 4.50
C LEU A 105 12.48 0.73 5.89
N SER A 106 12.95 1.44 6.90
CA SER A 106 12.82 1.01 8.30
C SER A 106 12.76 2.21 9.23
N GLU A 107 11.91 3.18 8.89
CA GLU A 107 11.73 4.38 9.71
C GLU A 107 10.62 4.17 10.73
N ASN A 108 10.91 4.44 11.99
CA ASN A 108 9.88 4.42 13.03
C ASN A 108 8.88 5.54 12.78
N ILE A 109 7.61 5.21 12.95
CA ILE A 109 6.56 6.19 12.85
C ILE A 109 5.79 6.21 14.17
N ARG A 110 5.49 7.42 14.66
CA ARG A 110 4.70 7.58 15.87
C ARG A 110 3.27 7.09 15.60
N HIS A 111 2.52 6.91 16.68
CA HIS A 111 1.16 6.42 16.67
C HIS A 111 0.39 6.85 15.43
N THR A 112 -0.12 5.87 14.75
CA THR A 112 -0.74 6.05 13.45
C THR A 112 -2.25 5.90 13.48
N GLY A 113 -2.83 5.54 14.61
CA GLY A 113 -4.23 5.18 14.67
C GLY A 113 -4.50 3.84 14.00
N GLN A 114 -5.78 3.48 13.87
CA GLN A 114 -6.20 2.19 13.33
C GLN A 114 -6.79 2.28 11.92
N ARG A 115 -6.72 3.44 11.30
CA ARG A 115 -7.27 3.65 9.95
C ARG A 115 -6.35 3.06 8.90
N THR A 116 -6.93 2.42 7.89
CA THR A 116 -6.17 1.93 6.73
C THR A 116 -5.48 3.08 6.01
N TRP A 117 -6.23 4.13 5.70
CA TRP A 117 -5.72 5.33 5.06
C TRP A 117 -5.74 6.50 6.03
N ALA A 118 -4.66 7.24 6.07
CA ALA A 118 -4.60 8.50 6.80
C ALA A 118 -3.66 9.48 6.11
N LYS A 119 -4.00 10.76 6.15
CA LYS A 119 -3.08 11.80 5.69
C LYS A 119 -1.94 11.95 6.67
N MET A 120 -0.75 12.15 6.16
CA MET A 120 0.41 12.46 6.97
C MET A 120 0.56 13.97 7.09
N PRO A 121 0.98 14.47 8.27
CA PRO A 121 1.33 15.87 8.40
C PRO A 121 2.49 16.23 7.48
N VAL A 122 2.40 17.40 6.90
CA VAL A 122 3.44 17.91 6.01
C VAL A 122 4.43 18.74 6.81
#